data_2f1496b024f6f7d30b6bd15ac42abeeb
#
_entry.id   2f1496b024f6f7d30b6bd15ac42abeeb
#
_cell.length_a   1.000
_cell.length_b   1.000
_cell.length_c   1.000
_cell.angle_alpha   90.00
_cell.angle_beta   90.00
_cell.angle_gamma   90.00
#
_symmetry.space_group_name_H-M   'P 1'
#
loop_
_entity.id
_entity.type
_entity.pdbx_description
1 polymer ?
#
loop_
_entity_poly.entity_id
_entity_poly.type
_entity_poly.pdbx_seq_one_letter_code
_entity_poly.pdbx_strand_id
1 'polypeptide(L)'
;MTTYYLHYMAWEDMTADFRATVFPDEDLGRPFFTHAFYWHGTVHEMAHILRWHYGTSSANPWDEETAVNDFSMAYWRARGEEARLASFGSLVRHALSTSTNPVPVGEDPAMWFQQHYNAWCELLSGPMS
;
A
#
# COMPACT_ATOMS: atom_id res chain seq x y z
N MET A 1 -20.72 0.54 -13.18
CA MET A 1 -20.53 0.43 -11.72
C MET A 1 -19.21 -0.28 -11.48
N THR A 2 -18.19 0.43 -10.99
CA THR A 2 -16.90 -0.18 -10.70
C THR A 2 -17.01 -0.88 -9.36
N THR A 3 -16.89 -2.18 -9.34
CA THR A 3 -16.92 -2.96 -8.11
C THR A 3 -15.53 -2.87 -7.47
N TYR A 4 -15.42 -2.16 -6.35
CA TYR A 4 -14.20 -2.14 -5.57
C TYR A 4 -14.15 -3.39 -4.70
N TYR A 5 -13.17 -4.23 -4.94
CA TYR A 5 -12.89 -5.36 -4.07
C TYR A 5 -11.86 -4.92 -3.02
N LEU A 6 -12.25 -4.96 -1.76
CA LEU A 6 -11.31 -4.90 -0.65
C LEU A 6 -10.58 -6.25 -0.61
N HIS A 7 -9.40 -6.30 -1.17
CA HIS A 7 -8.55 -7.48 -1.07
C HIS A 7 -7.81 -7.47 0.26
N TYR A 8 -8.26 -8.32 1.17
CA TYR A 8 -7.50 -8.63 2.36
C TYR A 8 -6.56 -9.78 2.05
N MET A 9 -5.28 -9.51 2.10
CA MET A 9 -4.25 -10.54 1.97
C MET A 9 -3.60 -10.74 3.33
N ALA A 10 -3.82 -11.90 3.95
CA ALA A 10 -3.10 -12.27 5.15
C ALA A 10 -1.69 -12.73 4.79
N TRP A 11 -0.75 -12.55 5.72
CA TRP A 11 0.61 -13.03 5.55
C TRP A 11 0.66 -14.52 5.17
N GLU A 12 -0.21 -15.33 5.78
CA GLU A 12 -0.33 -16.75 5.58
C GLU A 12 -0.84 -17.15 4.20
N ASP A 13 -1.57 -16.26 3.53
CA ASP A 13 -2.14 -16.52 2.20
C ASP A 13 -1.12 -16.38 1.07
N MET A 14 0.05 -15.80 1.37
CA MET A 14 1.11 -15.64 0.40
C MET A 14 2.02 -16.86 0.35
N THR A 15 2.58 -17.14 -0.84
CA THR A 15 3.58 -18.19 -0.99
C THR A 15 4.85 -17.85 -0.20
N ALA A 16 5.56 -18.88 0.24
CA ALA A 16 6.84 -18.71 0.95
C ALA A 16 7.86 -17.90 0.12
N ASP A 17 7.93 -18.15 -1.18
CA ASP A 17 8.83 -17.44 -2.10
C ASP A 17 8.47 -15.94 -2.20
N PHE A 18 7.18 -15.63 -2.30
CA PHE A 18 6.73 -14.24 -2.33
C PHE A 18 7.05 -13.52 -1.02
N ARG A 19 6.77 -14.16 0.13
CA ARG A 19 7.10 -13.60 1.45
C ARG A 19 8.59 -13.30 1.58
N ALA A 20 9.44 -14.25 1.19
CA ALA A 20 10.90 -14.08 1.25
C ALA A 20 11.40 -12.96 0.33
N THR A 21 10.72 -12.72 -0.80
CA THR A 21 11.07 -11.66 -1.74
C THR A 21 10.67 -10.28 -1.22
N VAL A 22 9.46 -10.15 -0.68
CA VAL A 22 8.91 -8.87 -0.23
C VAL A 22 9.44 -8.49 1.15
N PHE A 23 9.56 -9.46 2.04
CA PHE A 23 10.01 -9.22 3.42
C PHE A 23 10.80 -10.43 3.94
N PRO A 24 12.13 -10.46 3.73
CA PRO A 24 12.95 -11.59 4.10
C PRO A 24 12.92 -11.95 5.60
N ASP A 25 12.68 -10.95 6.46
CA ASP A 25 12.51 -11.15 7.90
C ASP A 25 11.03 -11.33 8.22
N GLU A 26 10.62 -12.57 8.49
CA GLU A 26 9.22 -12.91 8.78
C GLU A 26 8.71 -12.25 10.07
N ASP A 27 9.55 -12.04 11.07
CA ASP A 27 9.17 -11.39 12.32
C ASP A 27 8.78 -9.92 12.12
N LEU A 28 9.34 -9.28 11.10
CA LEU A 28 8.98 -7.92 10.68
C LEU A 28 7.91 -7.92 9.58
N GLY A 29 7.92 -8.91 8.70
CA GLY A 29 6.97 -9.04 7.60
C GLY A 29 5.54 -9.22 8.07
N ARG A 30 5.32 -10.08 9.05
CA ARG A 30 3.99 -10.34 9.59
C ARG A 30 3.31 -9.08 10.17
N PRO A 31 3.92 -8.32 11.07
CA PRO A 31 3.34 -7.06 11.54
C PRO A 31 3.23 -6.00 10.46
N PHE A 32 4.17 -5.94 9.50
CA PHE A 32 4.06 -5.02 8.36
C PHE A 32 2.79 -5.28 7.55
N PHE A 33 2.51 -6.54 7.22
CA PHE A 33 1.30 -6.89 6.46
C PHE A 33 0.03 -6.61 7.24
N THR A 34 0.01 -6.85 8.53
CA THR A 34 -1.14 -6.51 9.39
C THR A 34 -1.41 -5.00 9.36
N HIS A 35 -0.40 -4.18 9.51
CA HIS A 35 -0.55 -2.72 9.43
C HIS A 35 -0.96 -2.26 8.02
N ALA A 36 -0.30 -2.77 6.98
CA ALA A 36 -0.53 -2.33 5.61
C ALA A 36 -1.92 -2.69 5.11
N PHE A 37 -2.39 -3.91 5.36
CA PHE A 37 -3.65 -4.39 4.79
C PHE A 37 -4.85 -4.23 5.72
N TYR A 38 -4.73 -4.53 7.01
CA TYR A 38 -5.89 -4.52 7.91
C TYR A 38 -6.11 -3.19 8.62
N TRP A 39 -5.06 -2.43 8.84
CA TRP A 39 -5.17 -1.19 9.59
C TRP A 39 -5.09 0.04 8.67
N HIS A 40 -3.93 0.29 8.08
CA HIS A 40 -3.75 1.42 7.16
C HIS A 40 -4.57 1.22 5.87
N GLY A 41 -4.49 0.03 5.27
CA GLY A 41 -5.13 -0.29 4.01
C GLY A 41 -6.64 -0.16 4.04
N THR A 42 -7.31 -0.53 5.12
CA THR A 42 -8.77 -0.39 5.24
C THR A 42 -9.21 1.06 5.08
N VAL A 43 -8.55 2.00 5.75
CA VAL A 43 -8.88 3.43 5.64
C VAL A 43 -8.45 3.99 4.29
N HIS A 44 -7.32 3.53 3.74
CA HIS A 44 -6.84 3.86 2.40
C HIS A 44 -7.91 3.52 1.33
N GLU A 45 -8.43 2.29 1.35
CA GLU A 45 -9.46 1.88 0.38
C GLU A 45 -10.79 2.63 0.57
N MET A 46 -11.19 2.88 1.80
CA MET A 46 -12.35 3.72 2.08
C MET A 46 -12.16 5.15 1.55
N ALA A 47 -10.96 5.68 1.62
CA ALA A 47 -10.65 7.01 1.09
C ALA A 47 -10.83 7.06 -0.44
N HIS A 48 -10.45 6.03 -1.18
CA HIS A 48 -10.75 5.92 -2.61
C HIS A 48 -12.26 6.04 -2.90
N ILE A 49 -13.06 5.29 -2.14
CA ILE A 49 -14.53 5.29 -2.30
C ILE A 49 -15.12 6.67 -2.02
N LEU A 50 -14.69 7.31 -0.93
CA LEU A 50 -15.15 8.65 -0.56
C LEU A 50 -14.75 9.70 -1.61
N ARG A 51 -13.52 9.68 -2.07
CA ARG A 51 -13.01 10.60 -3.09
C ARG A 51 -13.76 10.45 -4.40
N TRP A 52 -14.01 9.21 -4.81
CA TRP A 52 -14.83 8.92 -5.99
C TRP A 52 -16.26 9.45 -5.82
N HIS A 53 -16.89 9.17 -4.68
CA HIS A 53 -18.27 9.60 -4.39
C HIS A 53 -18.43 11.12 -4.45
N TYR A 54 -17.45 11.86 -3.91
CA TYR A 54 -17.47 13.33 -3.91
C TYR A 54 -16.85 13.96 -5.16
N GLY A 55 -16.47 13.16 -6.15
CA GLY A 55 -15.90 13.68 -7.40
C GLY A 55 -14.52 14.31 -7.26
N THR A 56 -13.75 13.90 -6.25
CA THR A 56 -12.41 14.44 -5.94
C THR A 56 -11.27 13.52 -6.31
N SER A 57 -11.55 12.38 -6.95
CA SER A 57 -10.53 11.45 -7.41
C SER A 57 -9.61 12.09 -8.45
N SER A 58 -8.32 11.78 -8.36
CA SER A 58 -7.33 12.22 -9.35
C SER A 58 -7.28 11.23 -10.52
N ALA A 59 -7.13 11.76 -11.74
CA ALA A 59 -6.89 10.92 -12.92
C ALA A 59 -5.49 10.31 -12.93
N ASN A 60 -4.53 10.94 -12.25
CA ASN A 60 -3.17 10.46 -12.10
C ASN A 60 -3.10 9.47 -10.91
N PRO A 61 -2.72 8.19 -11.13
CA PRO A 61 -2.64 7.20 -10.06
C PRO A 61 -1.68 7.58 -8.92
N TRP A 62 -0.56 8.22 -9.22
CA TRP A 62 0.40 8.67 -8.20
C TRP A 62 -0.23 9.69 -7.24
N ASP A 63 -0.93 10.67 -7.79
CA ASP A 63 -1.61 11.70 -7.01
C ASP A 63 -2.76 11.11 -6.21
N GLU A 64 -3.50 10.19 -6.78
CA GLU A 64 -4.61 9.51 -6.09
C GLU A 64 -4.11 8.66 -4.93
N GLU A 65 -3.10 7.82 -5.15
CA GLU A 65 -2.50 6.99 -4.10
C GLU A 65 -1.88 7.84 -2.98
N THR A 66 -1.22 8.95 -3.35
CA THR A 66 -0.67 9.89 -2.36
C THR A 66 -1.79 10.50 -1.51
N ALA A 67 -2.87 10.95 -2.14
CA ALA A 67 -3.98 11.58 -1.43
C ALA A 67 -4.68 10.60 -0.46
N VAL A 68 -4.91 9.35 -0.85
CA VAL A 68 -5.56 8.37 0.03
C VAL A 68 -4.62 7.89 1.16
N ASN A 69 -3.32 7.82 0.91
CA ASN A 69 -2.34 7.55 1.96
C ASN A 69 -2.32 8.68 2.99
N ASP A 70 -2.28 9.92 2.55
CA ASP A 70 -2.34 11.09 3.44
C ASP A 70 -3.63 11.11 4.26
N PHE A 71 -4.75 10.76 3.65
CA PHE A 71 -6.03 10.64 4.34
C PHE A 71 -5.98 9.56 5.43
N SER A 72 -5.46 8.39 5.13
CA SER A 72 -5.34 7.29 6.10
C SER A 72 -4.44 7.68 7.29
N MET A 73 -3.32 8.32 7.02
CA MET A 73 -2.40 8.81 8.06
C MET A 73 -3.07 9.87 8.94
N ALA A 74 -3.78 10.82 8.34
CA ALA A 74 -4.51 11.87 9.05
C ALA A 74 -5.65 11.29 9.91
N TYR A 75 -6.39 10.31 9.37
CA TYR A 75 -7.45 9.61 10.09
C TYR A 75 -6.94 8.97 11.39
N TRP A 76 -5.87 8.19 11.29
CA TRP A 76 -5.32 7.51 12.46
C TRP A 76 -4.67 8.47 13.46
N ARG A 77 -4.04 9.54 12.97
CA ARG A 77 -3.50 10.59 13.84
C ARG A 77 -4.62 11.28 14.62
N ALA A 78 -5.73 11.60 13.96
CA ALA A 78 -6.89 12.22 14.61
C ALA A 78 -7.52 11.31 15.68
N ARG A 79 -7.30 10.00 15.61
CA ARG A 79 -7.76 9.02 16.61
C ARG A 79 -6.73 8.75 17.72
N GLY A 80 -5.62 9.49 17.76
CA GLY A 80 -4.60 9.35 18.80
C GLY A 80 -3.69 8.13 18.64
N GLU A 81 -3.56 7.59 17.42
CA GLU A 81 -2.79 6.38 17.12
C GLU A 81 -1.34 6.68 16.68
N GLU A 82 -0.73 7.73 17.24
CA GLU A 82 0.64 8.15 16.86
C GLU A 82 1.68 7.05 17.09
N ALA A 83 1.56 6.29 18.19
CA ALA A 83 2.49 5.19 18.48
C ALA A 83 2.42 4.09 17.41
N ARG A 84 1.22 3.76 16.95
CA ARG A 84 1.01 2.78 15.89
C ARG A 84 1.52 3.29 14.54
N LEU A 85 1.29 4.58 14.24
CA LEU A 85 1.84 5.22 13.05
C LEU A 85 3.37 5.21 13.05
N ALA A 86 4.01 5.50 14.18
CA ALA A 86 5.47 5.45 14.33
C ALA A 86 6.01 4.02 14.10
N SER A 87 5.33 3.02 14.66
CA SER A 87 5.66 1.60 14.45
C SER A 87 5.55 1.20 12.97
N PHE A 88 4.44 1.56 12.32
CA PHE A 88 4.25 1.30 10.90
C PHE A 88 5.30 2.01 10.04
N GLY A 89 5.61 3.27 10.34
CA GLY A 89 6.66 4.02 9.67
C GLY A 89 8.05 3.37 9.78
N SER A 90 8.37 2.77 10.93
CA SER A 90 9.61 2.00 11.11
C SER A 90 9.65 0.76 10.24
N LEU A 91 8.54 0.02 10.14
CA LEU A 91 8.41 -1.14 9.28
C LEU A 91 8.51 -0.78 7.79
N VAL A 92 7.90 0.33 7.38
CA VAL A 92 8.01 0.84 6.00
C VAL A 92 9.45 1.21 5.67
N ARG A 93 10.14 1.94 6.55
CA ARG A 93 11.56 2.28 6.34
C ARG A 93 12.44 1.04 6.24
N HIS A 94 12.18 0.03 7.06
CA HIS A 94 12.90 -1.24 6.97
C HIS A 94 12.64 -1.92 5.61
N ALA A 95 11.39 -2.03 5.18
CA ALA A 95 11.04 -2.60 3.88
C ALA A 95 11.73 -1.86 2.73
N LEU A 96 11.75 -0.54 2.76
CA LEU A 96 12.43 0.28 1.75
C LEU A 96 13.94 0.07 1.75
N SER A 97 14.56 -0.14 2.92
CA SER A 97 16.01 -0.37 3.02
C SER A 97 16.44 -1.73 2.47
N THR A 98 15.54 -2.71 2.45
CA THR A 98 15.81 -4.08 1.98
C THR A 98 15.29 -4.35 0.57
N SER A 99 14.47 -3.46 0.02
CA SER A 99 13.88 -3.60 -1.31
C SER A 99 14.72 -2.87 -2.36
N THR A 100 14.76 -3.44 -3.56
CA THR A 100 15.33 -2.75 -4.72
C THR A 100 14.36 -1.69 -5.23
N ASN A 101 14.85 -0.48 -5.45
CA ASN A 101 14.06 0.57 -6.10
C ASN A 101 13.73 0.14 -7.54
N PRO A 102 12.45 -0.06 -7.89
CA PRO A 102 12.08 -0.48 -9.24
C PRO A 102 12.22 0.65 -10.27
N VAL A 103 12.30 1.90 -9.84
CA VAL A 103 12.40 3.05 -10.73
C VAL A 103 13.84 3.16 -11.25
N PRO A 104 14.07 3.11 -12.58
CA PRO A 104 15.39 3.28 -13.14
C PRO A 104 16.01 4.63 -12.77
N VAL A 105 17.34 4.65 -12.67
CA VAL A 105 18.10 5.88 -12.39
C VAL A 105 17.82 6.91 -13.49
N GLY A 106 17.45 8.12 -13.09
CA GLY A 106 17.15 9.23 -13.99
C GLY A 106 15.71 9.33 -14.48
N GLU A 107 14.87 8.35 -14.17
CA GLU A 107 13.43 8.44 -14.44
C GLU A 107 12.67 9.14 -13.32
N ASP A 108 11.59 9.85 -13.69
CA ASP A 108 10.67 10.45 -12.72
C ASP A 108 9.82 9.35 -12.09
N PRO A 109 9.84 9.19 -10.75
CA PRO A 109 9.08 8.17 -10.07
C PRO A 109 7.57 8.24 -10.31
N ALA A 110 6.99 9.44 -10.37
CA ALA A 110 5.56 9.61 -10.59
C ALA A 110 5.14 9.17 -12.00
N MET A 111 5.93 9.51 -13.02
CA MET A 111 5.68 9.07 -14.40
C MET A 111 5.90 7.57 -14.56
N TRP A 112 6.95 7.04 -13.94
CA TRP A 112 7.22 5.61 -13.97
C TRP A 112 6.08 4.82 -13.31
N PHE A 113 5.60 5.24 -12.15
CA PHE A 113 4.48 4.64 -11.44
C PHE A 113 3.21 4.68 -12.30
N GLN A 114 2.88 5.82 -12.91
CA GLN A 114 1.73 5.94 -13.79
C GLN A 114 1.76 4.96 -14.97
N GLN A 115 2.94 4.76 -15.58
CA GLN A 115 3.12 3.84 -16.70
C GLN A 115 3.02 2.36 -16.29
N HIS A 116 3.36 2.04 -15.04
CA HIS A 116 3.42 0.67 -14.52
C HIS A 116 2.32 0.34 -13.51
N TYR A 117 1.36 1.23 -13.33
CA TYR A 117 0.31 1.10 -12.31
C TYR A 117 -0.47 -0.22 -12.42
N ASN A 118 -0.86 -0.61 -13.63
CA ASN A 118 -1.60 -1.86 -13.84
C ASN A 118 -0.76 -3.10 -13.49
N ALA A 119 0.52 -3.09 -13.84
CA ALA A 119 1.44 -4.17 -13.48
C ALA A 119 1.61 -4.29 -11.96
N TRP A 120 1.65 -3.17 -11.24
CA TRP A 120 1.66 -3.13 -9.78
C TRP A 120 0.40 -3.72 -9.17
N CYS A 121 -0.77 -3.33 -9.68
CA CYS A 121 -2.05 -3.86 -9.23
C CYS A 121 -2.14 -5.38 -9.46
N GLU A 122 -1.66 -5.88 -10.59
CA GLU A 122 -1.60 -7.31 -10.89
C GLU A 122 -0.67 -8.07 -9.94
N LEU A 123 0.49 -7.48 -9.61
CA LEU A 123 1.45 -8.05 -8.66
C LEU A 123 0.87 -8.17 -7.25
N LEU A 124 0.13 -7.14 -6.79
CA LEU A 124 -0.49 -7.10 -5.48
C LEU A 124 -1.74 -7.98 -5.38
N SER A 125 -2.45 -8.16 -6.49
CA SER A 125 -3.62 -9.05 -6.53
C SER A 125 -3.26 -10.53 -6.59
N GLY A 126 -2.01 -10.86 -6.88
CA GLY A 126 -1.53 -12.24 -6.98
C GLY A 126 -2.25 -13.08 -8.04
N PRO A 127 -1.74 -14.25 -8.42
CA PRO A 127 -2.56 -15.17 -9.19
C PRO A 127 -3.70 -15.64 -8.28
N MET A 128 -4.91 -15.23 -8.61
CA MET A 128 -6.10 -15.84 -8.01
C MET A 128 -6.14 -17.30 -8.42
N SER A 129 -5.77 -18.16 -7.49
CA SER A 129 -5.98 -19.58 -7.63
C SER A 129 -7.45 -19.92 -7.40
#